data_78d4e0f8e1ec7e2462a8a996428a13e6
#
_entry.id   78d4e0f8e1ec7e2462a8a996428a13e6
#
_cell.length_a   1.000
_cell.length_b   1.000
_cell.length_c   1.000
_cell.angle_alpha   90.00
_cell.angle_beta   90.00
_cell.angle_gamma   90.00
#
_symmetry.space_group_name_H-M   'P 1'
#
loop_
_entity.id
_entity.type
_entity.pdbx_description
1 polymer ?
#
loop_
_entity_poly.entity_id
_entity_poly.type
_entity_poly.pdbx_seq_one_letter_code
_entity_poly.pdbx_strand_id
1 'polypeptide(L)'
;MTAGAGKNLYRGRPVLAVVLALIALALIGGGAWLASLGGSPYYLLAGLTVAVSAYDSFRGNPRGIWIYSLMLLATAVWALWESGLNGWGLQARLLAPAVLGLWVAAPWLKRLGAKPLALAALAVIAGISFWLHHENRTVQIASTSVQAHASGPLEWLHYGNDLGGSRHSPAMQITPANVSGLKPAWTYRTGVKMGLGFEATPLMVRDTLYLCTQNNIIVALDPDTGARRWQFDPKVNAPPGTACRGVAHFKLDGNTEGPCAERIIFATTDARMMAVDSRTGQICTGFGNRGTIDLKRGMGSVRFGYYYVSSAPTIVNGVVIVGGWVMDNQEVGEPSGVIRGFDAVDGSFTWAWDLDKPGYHGEPAEGQTYS
;
A
#
# COMPACT_ATOMS: atom_id res chain seq x y z
N MET A 1 -46.48 39.15 -31.84
CA MET A 1 -46.33 37.74 -32.27
C MET A 1 -44.88 37.31 -32.14
N THR A 2 -44.47 36.64 -31.05
CA THR A 2 -43.23 35.81 -30.92
C THR A 2 -43.29 35.02 -29.61
N ALA A 3 -44.21 34.08 -29.54
CA ALA A 3 -44.39 33.20 -28.38
C ALA A 3 -44.17 31.71 -28.79
N GLY A 4 -43.10 31.42 -29.55
CA GLY A 4 -42.94 30.07 -30.10
C GLY A 4 -41.58 29.40 -29.84
N ALA A 5 -40.55 30.10 -29.36
CA ALA A 5 -39.18 29.56 -29.31
C ALA A 5 -38.76 28.89 -27.98
N GLY A 6 -39.63 28.89 -26.96
CA GLY A 6 -39.24 28.46 -25.60
C GLY A 6 -39.49 26.99 -25.24
N LYS A 7 -40.27 26.24 -26.01
CA LYS A 7 -40.76 24.92 -25.58
C LYS A 7 -39.91 23.70 -25.95
N ASN A 8 -38.91 23.80 -26.82
CA ASN A 8 -38.19 22.62 -27.35
C ASN A 8 -36.79 22.30 -26.74
N LEU A 9 -36.30 23.10 -25.78
CA LEU A 9 -34.96 22.91 -25.22
C LEU A 9 -34.89 21.84 -24.09
N TYR A 10 -36.01 21.53 -23.46
CA TYR A 10 -36.11 20.55 -22.38
C TYR A 10 -36.88 19.30 -22.80
N ARG A 11 -36.62 18.82 -24.02
CA ARG A 11 -37.10 17.50 -24.44
C ARG A 11 -36.53 16.42 -23.52
N GLY A 12 -37.34 15.44 -23.13
CA GLY A 12 -36.91 14.32 -22.31
C GLY A 12 -35.63 13.65 -22.87
N ARG A 13 -34.76 13.30 -21.98
CA ARG A 13 -33.42 12.74 -22.32
C ARG A 13 -33.35 11.29 -21.82
N PRO A 14 -33.95 10.31 -22.55
CA PRO A 14 -34.10 8.94 -22.06
C PRO A 14 -32.77 8.26 -21.80
N VAL A 15 -31.76 8.45 -22.66
CA VAL A 15 -30.43 7.84 -22.48
C VAL A 15 -29.78 8.33 -21.20
N LEU A 16 -29.74 9.65 -20.96
CA LEU A 16 -29.21 10.20 -19.71
C LEU A 16 -29.98 9.71 -18.50
N ALA A 17 -31.32 9.69 -18.60
CA ALA A 17 -32.18 9.23 -17.52
C ALA A 17 -31.91 7.76 -17.14
N VAL A 18 -31.73 6.89 -18.12
CA VAL A 18 -31.36 5.48 -17.87
C VAL A 18 -29.99 5.36 -17.19
N VAL A 19 -28.99 6.08 -17.69
CA VAL A 19 -27.65 6.08 -17.07
C VAL A 19 -27.71 6.55 -15.62
N LEU A 20 -28.39 7.68 -15.37
CA LEU A 20 -28.57 8.19 -14.01
C LEU A 20 -29.36 7.23 -13.11
N ALA A 21 -30.39 6.56 -13.65
CA ALA A 21 -31.17 5.59 -12.90
C ALA A 21 -30.33 4.35 -12.49
N LEU A 22 -29.49 3.85 -13.38
CA LEU A 22 -28.57 2.73 -13.05
C LEU A 22 -27.57 3.12 -11.98
N ILE A 23 -26.99 4.32 -12.08
CA ILE A 23 -26.08 4.87 -11.06
C ILE A 23 -26.82 5.05 -9.72
N ALA A 24 -28.05 5.59 -9.76
CA ALA A 24 -28.86 5.77 -8.56
C ALA A 24 -29.16 4.43 -7.86
N LEU A 25 -29.52 3.40 -8.62
CA LEU A 25 -29.77 2.06 -8.07
C LEU A 25 -28.52 1.46 -7.40
N ALA A 26 -27.37 1.60 -8.04
CA ALA A 26 -26.10 1.14 -7.47
C ALA A 26 -25.74 1.91 -6.17
N LEU A 27 -25.92 3.24 -6.18
CA LEU A 27 -25.64 4.08 -4.99
C LEU A 27 -26.62 3.83 -3.86
N ILE A 28 -27.92 3.63 -4.16
CA ILE A 28 -28.94 3.35 -3.13
C ILE A 28 -28.69 1.96 -2.53
N GLY A 29 -28.52 0.92 -3.36
CA GLY A 29 -28.29 -0.44 -2.90
C GLY A 29 -26.99 -0.56 -2.11
N GLY A 30 -25.86 -0.12 -2.69
CA GLY A 30 -24.55 -0.14 -2.04
C GLY A 30 -24.48 0.79 -0.82
N GLY A 31 -25.11 1.97 -0.91
CA GLY A 31 -25.18 2.93 0.19
C GLY A 31 -26.02 2.45 1.37
N ALA A 32 -27.14 1.78 1.11
CA ALA A 32 -27.96 1.16 2.16
C ALA A 32 -27.20 0.02 2.85
N TRP A 33 -26.53 -0.83 2.06
CA TRP A 33 -25.67 -1.88 2.57
C TRP A 33 -24.54 -1.32 3.44
N LEU A 34 -23.80 -0.32 2.95
CA LEU A 34 -22.72 0.33 3.69
C LEU A 34 -23.21 0.97 5.00
N ALA A 35 -24.36 1.65 4.97
CA ALA A 35 -24.96 2.25 6.16
C ALA A 35 -25.38 1.20 7.19
N SER A 36 -25.85 0.02 6.77
CA SER A 36 -26.22 -1.06 7.68
C SER A 36 -25.00 -1.67 8.40
N LEU A 37 -23.79 -1.52 7.83
CA LEU A 37 -22.52 -1.91 8.43
C LEU A 37 -21.85 -0.82 9.27
N GLY A 38 -22.57 0.30 9.52
CA GLY A 38 -22.03 1.44 10.28
C GLY A 38 -21.19 2.43 9.44
N GLY A 39 -21.16 2.26 8.12
CA GLY A 39 -20.47 3.17 7.21
C GLY A 39 -21.26 4.45 6.89
N SER A 40 -20.70 5.30 6.02
CA SER A 40 -21.27 6.61 5.69
C SER A 40 -22.64 6.51 5.00
N PRO A 41 -23.68 7.20 5.47
CA PRO A 41 -24.99 7.28 4.80
C PRO A 41 -24.97 8.16 3.54
N TYR A 42 -23.86 8.82 3.25
CA TYR A 42 -23.70 9.75 2.13
C TYR A 42 -24.11 9.12 0.78
N TYR A 43 -23.67 7.89 0.49
CA TYR A 43 -23.95 7.24 -0.80
C TYR A 43 -25.44 6.96 -1.01
N LEU A 44 -26.17 6.63 0.06
CA LEU A 44 -27.62 6.45 0.02
C LEU A 44 -28.32 7.78 -0.32
N LEU A 45 -27.95 8.87 0.33
CA LEU A 45 -28.51 10.20 0.08
C LEU A 45 -28.18 10.71 -1.33
N ALA A 46 -26.93 10.53 -1.78
CA ALA A 46 -26.52 10.86 -3.13
C ALA A 46 -27.31 10.04 -4.17
N GLY A 47 -27.51 8.75 -3.94
CA GLY A 47 -28.29 7.88 -4.81
C GLY A 47 -29.74 8.34 -4.95
N LEU A 48 -30.41 8.72 -3.85
CA LEU A 48 -31.78 9.25 -3.86
C LEU A 48 -31.89 10.54 -4.67
N THR A 49 -30.93 11.46 -4.52
CA THR A 49 -30.91 12.71 -5.27
C THR A 49 -30.64 12.50 -6.76
N VAL A 50 -29.76 11.56 -7.12
CA VAL A 50 -29.53 11.16 -8.52
C VAL A 50 -30.77 10.51 -9.13
N ALA A 51 -31.54 9.71 -8.37
CA ALA A 51 -32.80 9.12 -8.84
C ALA A 51 -33.85 10.19 -9.20
N VAL A 52 -33.99 11.23 -8.37
CA VAL A 52 -34.88 12.35 -8.66
C VAL A 52 -34.40 13.09 -9.91
N SER A 53 -33.12 13.33 -10.06
CA SER A 53 -32.54 13.96 -11.27
C SER A 53 -32.75 13.10 -12.51
N ALA A 54 -32.67 11.77 -12.41
CA ALA A 54 -32.98 10.84 -13.50
C ALA A 54 -34.43 10.97 -13.96
N TYR A 55 -35.39 10.96 -13.02
CA TYR A 55 -36.79 11.12 -13.30
C TYR A 55 -37.10 12.47 -13.98
N ASP A 56 -36.55 13.57 -13.43
CA ASP A 56 -36.74 14.90 -14.02
C ASP A 56 -36.10 15.01 -15.42
N SER A 57 -34.96 14.37 -15.63
CA SER A 57 -34.30 14.29 -16.96
C SER A 57 -35.16 13.53 -17.98
N PHE A 58 -35.81 12.44 -17.56
CA PHE A 58 -36.76 11.70 -18.41
C PHE A 58 -37.98 12.57 -18.80
N ARG A 59 -38.53 13.32 -17.85
CA ARG A 59 -39.66 14.21 -18.04
C ARG A 59 -39.30 15.50 -18.80
N GLY A 60 -38.01 15.78 -19.00
CA GLY A 60 -37.56 17.06 -19.55
C GLY A 60 -37.75 18.27 -18.59
N ASN A 61 -37.79 18.01 -17.28
CA ASN A 61 -37.95 19.05 -16.28
C ASN A 61 -36.59 19.67 -15.91
N PRO A 62 -36.38 20.99 -16.04
CA PRO A 62 -35.14 21.66 -15.70
C PRO A 62 -34.76 21.58 -14.20
N ARG A 63 -35.70 21.22 -13.31
CA ARG A 63 -35.45 21.02 -11.89
C ARG A 63 -34.37 19.97 -11.62
N GLY A 64 -34.29 18.94 -12.47
CA GLY A 64 -33.28 17.88 -12.34
C GLY A 64 -31.84 18.40 -12.42
N ILE A 65 -31.60 19.50 -13.17
CA ILE A 65 -30.28 20.14 -13.25
C ILE A 65 -29.88 20.73 -11.89
N TRP A 66 -30.81 21.45 -11.24
CA TRP A 66 -30.58 22.09 -9.95
C TRP A 66 -30.37 21.08 -8.83
N ILE A 67 -31.16 20.01 -8.83
CA ILE A 67 -31.03 18.92 -7.84
C ILE A 67 -29.66 18.23 -7.96
N TYR A 68 -29.23 17.92 -9.21
CA TYR A 68 -27.91 17.34 -9.43
C TYR A 68 -26.78 18.28 -9.02
N SER A 69 -26.90 19.58 -9.36
CA SER A 69 -25.91 20.58 -9.00
C SER A 69 -25.77 20.75 -7.49
N LEU A 70 -26.89 20.71 -6.75
CA LEU A 70 -26.87 20.76 -5.28
C LEU A 70 -26.18 19.50 -4.69
N MET A 71 -26.50 18.33 -5.22
CA MET A 71 -25.83 17.08 -4.83
C MET A 71 -24.33 17.16 -5.11
N LEU A 72 -23.91 17.66 -6.27
CA LEU A 72 -22.50 17.80 -6.62
C LEU A 72 -21.78 18.78 -5.66
N LEU A 73 -22.43 19.87 -5.28
CA LEU A 73 -21.89 20.80 -4.28
C LEU A 73 -21.74 20.13 -2.91
N ALA A 74 -22.75 19.39 -2.47
CA ALA A 74 -22.68 18.62 -1.21
C ALA A 74 -21.57 17.57 -1.25
N THR A 75 -21.39 16.89 -2.41
CA THR A 75 -20.28 15.97 -2.65
C THR A 75 -18.93 16.67 -2.51
N ALA A 76 -18.79 17.87 -3.07
CA ALA A 76 -17.54 18.62 -2.99
C ALA A 76 -17.20 19.03 -1.53
N VAL A 77 -18.20 19.49 -0.78
CA VAL A 77 -18.03 19.83 0.64
C VAL A 77 -17.64 18.59 1.45
N TRP A 78 -18.34 17.47 1.24
CA TRP A 78 -18.03 16.22 1.93
C TRP A 78 -16.63 15.69 1.55
N ALA A 79 -16.26 15.73 0.27
CA ALA A 79 -14.94 15.30 -0.20
C ALA A 79 -13.81 16.14 0.42
N LEU A 80 -13.99 17.46 0.53
CA LEU A 80 -13.04 18.35 1.20
C LEU A 80 -12.94 18.08 2.70
N TRP A 81 -14.07 17.78 3.35
CA TRP A 81 -14.09 17.45 4.78
C TRP A 81 -13.35 16.11 5.06
N GLU A 82 -13.56 15.11 4.22
CA GLU A 82 -12.99 13.77 4.42
C GLU A 82 -11.54 13.65 3.96
N SER A 83 -11.18 14.26 2.84
CA SER A 83 -9.86 14.10 2.19
C SER A 83 -8.96 15.32 2.32
N GLY A 84 -9.47 16.44 2.88
CA GLY A 84 -8.76 17.71 2.88
C GLY A 84 -8.41 18.14 1.45
N LEU A 85 -7.23 18.71 1.26
CA LEU A 85 -6.70 19.13 -0.05
C LEU A 85 -5.88 18.02 -0.74
N ASN A 86 -6.10 16.75 -0.38
CA ASN A 86 -5.43 15.63 -1.05
C ASN A 86 -5.96 15.45 -2.48
N GLY A 87 -5.12 15.72 -3.47
CA GLY A 87 -5.49 15.70 -4.89
C GLY A 87 -6.02 14.34 -5.36
N TRP A 88 -5.45 13.22 -4.92
CA TRP A 88 -5.92 11.88 -5.26
C TRP A 88 -7.28 11.59 -4.65
N GLY A 89 -7.45 11.92 -3.37
CA GLY A 89 -8.72 11.74 -2.67
C GLY A 89 -9.86 12.53 -3.29
N LEU A 90 -9.61 13.81 -3.66
CA LEU A 90 -10.58 14.68 -4.32
C LEU A 90 -10.91 14.23 -5.74
N GLN A 91 -9.90 13.83 -6.52
CA GLN A 91 -10.09 13.34 -7.88
C GLN A 91 -10.98 12.11 -7.93
N ALA A 92 -10.71 11.12 -7.08
CA ALA A 92 -11.49 9.89 -7.03
C ALA A 92 -12.98 10.13 -6.71
N ARG A 93 -13.28 11.16 -5.88
CA ARG A 93 -14.65 11.47 -5.44
C ARG A 93 -15.40 12.42 -6.35
N LEU A 94 -14.71 13.34 -7.02
CA LEU A 94 -15.33 14.45 -7.75
C LEU A 94 -15.32 14.29 -9.27
N LEU A 95 -14.37 13.58 -9.86
CA LEU A 95 -14.22 13.56 -11.32
C LEU A 95 -15.44 12.95 -12.03
N ALA A 96 -15.87 11.77 -11.64
CA ALA A 96 -17.02 11.11 -12.27
C ALA A 96 -18.34 11.88 -12.05
N PRO A 97 -18.70 12.34 -10.83
CA PRO A 97 -19.87 13.20 -10.62
C PRO A 97 -19.81 14.51 -11.39
N ALA A 98 -18.65 15.15 -11.52
CA ALA A 98 -18.50 16.40 -12.28
C ALA A 98 -18.72 16.21 -13.77
N VAL A 99 -18.14 15.16 -14.36
CA VAL A 99 -18.34 14.81 -15.78
C VAL A 99 -19.81 14.53 -16.08
N LEU A 100 -20.49 13.77 -15.24
CA LEU A 100 -21.94 13.54 -15.33
C LEU A 100 -22.73 14.83 -15.17
N GLY A 101 -22.32 15.71 -14.26
CA GLY A 101 -22.92 17.02 -14.05
C GLY A 101 -22.89 17.91 -15.29
N LEU A 102 -21.81 17.91 -16.04
CA LEU A 102 -21.71 18.60 -17.32
C LEU A 102 -22.69 18.04 -18.34
N TRP A 103 -22.88 16.72 -18.38
CA TRP A 103 -23.87 16.11 -19.26
C TRP A 103 -25.31 16.43 -18.82
N VAL A 104 -25.61 16.45 -17.53
CA VAL A 104 -26.90 16.88 -16.98
C VAL A 104 -27.16 18.35 -17.34
N ALA A 105 -26.18 19.24 -17.17
CA ALA A 105 -26.27 20.66 -17.41
C ALA A 105 -26.22 21.06 -18.91
N ALA A 106 -25.96 20.15 -19.82
CA ALA A 106 -25.75 20.44 -21.25
C ALA A 106 -26.83 21.27 -21.92
N PRO A 107 -28.19 21.15 -21.63
CA PRO A 107 -29.19 22.02 -22.21
C PRO A 107 -29.05 23.46 -21.77
N TRP A 108 -28.70 23.69 -20.51
CA TRP A 108 -28.49 25.02 -19.94
C TRP A 108 -27.22 25.67 -20.48
N LEU A 109 -26.14 24.91 -20.60
CA LEU A 109 -24.87 25.34 -21.19
C LEU A 109 -25.03 25.73 -22.67
N LYS A 110 -25.87 25.00 -23.42
CA LYS A 110 -26.22 25.38 -24.81
C LYS A 110 -26.95 26.72 -24.92
N ARG A 111 -27.81 27.06 -23.95
CA ARG A 111 -28.50 28.34 -23.90
C ARG A 111 -27.55 29.52 -23.71
N LEU A 112 -26.53 29.34 -22.91
CA LEU A 112 -25.53 30.39 -22.61
C LEU A 112 -24.48 30.56 -23.72
N GLY A 113 -24.57 29.81 -24.80
CA GLY A 113 -23.50 29.77 -25.81
C GLY A 113 -22.20 29.22 -25.28
N ALA A 114 -22.28 28.45 -24.21
CA ALA A 114 -21.17 28.12 -23.29
C ALA A 114 -20.40 26.85 -23.65
N LYS A 115 -20.36 26.42 -24.92
CA LYS A 115 -19.46 25.34 -25.32
C LYS A 115 -17.99 25.62 -24.92
N PRO A 116 -17.45 26.84 -25.15
CA PRO A 116 -16.10 27.16 -24.70
C PRO A 116 -15.99 27.19 -23.17
N LEU A 117 -17.06 27.58 -22.44
CA LEU A 117 -17.05 27.61 -20.96
C LEU A 117 -17.03 26.22 -20.37
N ALA A 118 -17.72 25.23 -20.94
CA ALA A 118 -17.70 23.85 -20.49
C ALA A 118 -16.32 23.19 -20.73
N LEU A 119 -15.70 23.48 -21.88
CA LEU A 119 -14.34 23.04 -22.17
C LEU A 119 -13.31 23.73 -21.28
N ALA A 120 -13.49 25.03 -21.00
CA ALA A 120 -12.65 25.76 -20.05
C ALA A 120 -12.78 25.19 -18.62
N ALA A 121 -14.01 24.88 -18.15
CA ALA A 121 -14.23 24.26 -16.85
C ALA A 121 -13.56 22.87 -16.75
N LEU A 122 -13.66 22.04 -17.79
CA LEU A 122 -12.95 20.76 -17.85
C LEU A 122 -11.43 20.94 -17.86
N ALA A 123 -10.91 21.92 -18.59
CA ALA A 123 -9.48 22.22 -18.62
C ALA A 123 -8.99 22.74 -17.25
N VAL A 124 -9.79 23.57 -16.56
CA VAL A 124 -9.48 24.03 -15.19
C VAL A 124 -9.50 22.88 -14.21
N ILE A 125 -10.49 22.00 -14.24
CA ILE A 125 -10.56 20.80 -13.37
C ILE A 125 -9.34 19.90 -13.64
N ALA A 126 -9.00 19.65 -14.91
CA ALA A 126 -7.83 18.86 -15.28
C ALA A 126 -6.54 19.56 -14.85
N GLY A 127 -6.42 20.87 -15.02
CA GLY A 127 -5.28 21.68 -14.60
C GLY A 127 -5.08 21.70 -13.09
N ILE A 128 -6.15 21.88 -12.32
CA ILE A 128 -6.14 21.81 -10.85
C ILE A 128 -5.76 20.39 -10.39
N SER A 129 -6.33 19.35 -11.01
CA SER A 129 -5.97 17.96 -10.70
C SER A 129 -4.50 17.67 -11.00
N PHE A 130 -3.98 18.18 -12.12
CA PHE A 130 -2.57 18.05 -12.48
C PHE A 130 -1.65 18.82 -11.53
N TRP A 131 -2.03 20.04 -11.15
CA TRP A 131 -1.26 20.89 -10.24
C TRP A 131 -1.23 20.29 -8.82
N LEU A 132 -2.38 19.88 -8.27
CA LEU A 132 -2.45 19.17 -6.98
C LEU A 132 -1.66 17.86 -7.00
N HIS A 133 -1.60 17.19 -8.14
CA HIS A 133 -0.81 15.97 -8.31
C HIS A 133 0.70 16.27 -8.36
N HIS A 134 1.08 17.38 -8.96
CA HIS A 134 2.48 17.78 -9.08
C HIS A 134 3.07 18.26 -7.74
N GLU A 135 2.34 19.08 -6.97
CA GLU A 135 2.80 19.53 -5.66
C GLU A 135 2.94 18.41 -4.64
N ASN A 136 2.06 17.42 -4.66
CA ASN A 136 2.19 16.25 -3.79
C ASN A 136 3.37 15.34 -4.15
N ARG A 137 4.05 15.55 -5.26
CA ARG A 137 5.29 14.82 -5.62
C ARG A 137 6.56 15.48 -5.08
N THR A 138 6.52 16.72 -4.72
CA THR A 138 7.63 17.39 -4.07
C THR A 138 7.56 17.18 -2.55
N VAL A 139 7.73 15.94 -2.10
CA VAL A 139 8.26 15.71 -0.76
C VAL A 139 9.65 16.35 -0.78
N GLN A 140 9.78 17.53 -0.22
CA GLN A 140 11.07 18.07 0.14
C GLN A 140 11.61 17.13 1.23
N ILE A 141 12.37 16.13 0.80
CA ILE A 141 13.26 15.42 1.69
C ILE A 141 14.20 16.52 2.18
N ALA A 142 14.01 16.93 3.44
CA ALA A 142 15.01 17.73 4.10
C ALA A 142 16.33 16.98 3.87
N SER A 143 17.22 17.57 3.12
CA SER A 143 18.55 17.02 2.88
C SER A 143 19.29 17.08 4.22
N THR A 144 19.03 16.08 5.07
CA THR A 144 19.97 15.75 6.12
C THR A 144 21.24 15.42 5.36
N SER A 145 22.24 16.24 5.47
CA SER A 145 23.55 16.02 4.88
C SER A 145 24.04 14.65 5.36
N VAL A 146 23.83 13.63 4.51
CA VAL A 146 24.44 12.33 4.70
C VAL A 146 25.94 12.59 4.53
N GLN A 147 26.65 12.67 5.63
CA GLN A 147 28.09 12.69 5.59
C GLN A 147 28.53 11.41 4.89
N ALA A 148 29.06 11.57 3.70
CA ALA A 148 29.68 10.49 2.95
C ALA A 148 30.86 9.95 3.76
N HIS A 149 30.68 8.86 4.47
CA HIS A 149 31.75 8.08 5.08
C HIS A 149 32.40 7.23 3.98
N ALA A 150 33.30 7.86 3.25
CA ALA A 150 33.99 7.25 2.10
C ALA A 150 35.30 6.60 2.52
N SER A 151 35.29 5.59 3.43
CA SER A 151 36.52 4.85 3.74
C SER A 151 36.31 3.43 4.32
N GLY A 152 35.17 2.82 4.09
CA GLY A 152 34.91 1.42 4.47
C GLY A 152 34.36 0.59 3.30
N PRO A 153 34.28 -0.73 3.43
CA PRO A 153 33.57 -1.56 2.46
C PRO A 153 32.15 -1.03 2.28
N LEU A 154 31.69 -0.94 1.04
CA LEU A 154 30.33 -0.47 0.73
C LEU A 154 29.33 -1.51 1.25
N GLU A 155 28.59 -1.14 2.26
CA GLU A 155 27.56 -1.99 2.87
C GLU A 155 26.17 -1.55 2.43
N TRP A 156 25.23 -2.48 2.48
CA TRP A 156 23.80 -2.25 2.29
C TRP A 156 23.06 -2.99 3.40
N LEU A 157 22.94 -2.32 4.56
CA LEU A 157 22.56 -2.94 5.82
C LEU A 157 21.04 -3.08 6.04
N HIS A 158 20.25 -2.33 5.28
CA HIS A 158 18.80 -2.32 5.39
C HIS A 158 18.15 -2.49 4.03
N TYR A 159 16.88 -2.85 3.97
CA TYR A 159 16.11 -2.97 2.73
C TYR A 159 16.23 -1.73 1.83
N GLY A 160 16.19 -0.55 2.42
CA GLY A 160 16.37 0.74 1.74
C GLY A 160 17.77 1.33 1.85
N ASN A 161 18.80 0.56 2.12
CA ASN A 161 20.18 0.90 2.45
C ASN A 161 20.34 1.45 3.88
N ASP A 162 19.60 2.47 4.26
CA ASP A 162 19.55 3.06 5.60
C ASP A 162 18.13 3.01 6.18
N LEU A 163 17.96 3.40 7.45
CA LEU A 163 16.66 3.45 8.12
C LEU A 163 15.71 4.50 7.53
N GLY A 164 16.24 5.51 6.83
CA GLY A 164 15.45 6.50 6.09
C GLY A 164 14.97 6.00 4.73
N GLY A 165 15.48 4.84 4.28
CA GLY A 165 15.12 4.25 2.99
C GLY A 165 15.62 5.05 1.79
N SER A 166 16.80 5.69 1.90
CA SER A 166 17.38 6.56 0.87
C SER A 166 17.60 5.85 -0.47
N ARG A 167 17.84 4.54 -0.45
CA ARG A 167 18.21 3.70 -1.62
C ARG A 167 19.42 4.25 -2.37
N HIS A 168 20.25 5.00 -1.68
CA HIS A 168 21.44 5.63 -2.23
C HIS A 168 22.70 4.91 -1.75
N SER A 169 23.60 4.59 -2.70
CA SER A 169 24.93 4.10 -2.40
C SER A 169 25.95 5.25 -2.61
N PRO A 170 26.90 5.45 -1.68
CA PRO A 170 27.99 6.41 -1.88
C PRO A 170 29.05 5.91 -2.88
N ALA A 171 28.88 4.74 -3.49
CA ALA A 171 29.79 4.20 -4.50
C ALA A 171 29.88 5.10 -5.73
N MET A 172 31.07 5.46 -6.13
CA MET A 172 31.36 6.37 -7.25
C MET A 172 31.97 5.67 -8.47
N GLN A 173 32.11 4.34 -8.44
CA GLN A 173 32.77 3.59 -9.53
C GLN A 173 31.92 3.52 -10.79
N ILE A 174 30.58 3.52 -10.66
CA ILE A 174 29.66 3.51 -11.80
C ILE A 174 29.25 4.95 -12.09
N THR A 175 29.46 5.37 -13.30
CA THR A 175 29.22 6.73 -13.79
C THR A 175 28.45 6.69 -15.11
N PRO A 176 27.83 7.80 -15.55
CA PRO A 176 27.22 7.88 -16.88
C PRO A 176 28.18 7.53 -18.03
N ALA A 177 29.48 7.73 -17.83
CA ALA A 177 30.49 7.47 -18.85
C ALA A 177 30.82 5.97 -18.98
N ASN A 178 30.65 5.15 -17.95
CA ASN A 178 31.05 3.74 -17.97
C ASN A 178 29.89 2.74 -17.78
N VAL A 179 28.70 3.21 -17.43
CA VAL A 179 27.54 2.33 -17.17
C VAL A 179 27.16 1.44 -18.35
N SER A 180 27.33 1.92 -19.59
CA SER A 180 27.05 1.14 -20.79
C SER A 180 28.03 -0.03 -21.03
N GLY A 181 29.19 0.04 -20.39
CA GLY A 181 30.24 -1.02 -20.44
C GLY A 181 30.12 -2.10 -19.39
N LEU A 182 29.12 -2.03 -18.49
CA LEU A 182 28.92 -3.02 -17.43
C LEU A 182 28.61 -4.41 -18.02
N LYS A 183 29.21 -5.43 -17.39
CA LYS A 183 28.97 -6.84 -17.70
C LYS A 183 28.64 -7.58 -16.42
N PRO A 184 27.80 -8.64 -16.46
CA PRO A 184 27.62 -9.53 -15.32
C PRO A 184 28.98 -10.13 -14.89
N ALA A 185 29.35 -9.94 -13.62
CA ALA A 185 30.54 -10.57 -13.06
C ALA A 185 30.29 -12.07 -12.80
N TRP A 186 29.11 -12.38 -12.30
CA TRP A 186 28.64 -13.74 -12.02
C TRP A 186 27.11 -13.82 -12.03
N THR A 187 26.57 -15.01 -12.00
CA THR A 187 25.13 -15.29 -11.89
C THR A 187 24.90 -16.40 -10.90
N TYR A 188 24.08 -16.16 -9.87
CA TYR A 188 23.61 -17.18 -8.96
C TYR A 188 22.19 -17.62 -9.32
N ARG A 189 21.99 -18.92 -9.55
CA ARG A 189 20.65 -19.50 -9.81
C ARG A 189 20.09 -20.11 -8.54
N THR A 190 18.99 -19.57 -8.03
CA THR A 190 18.36 -20.04 -6.78
C THR A 190 17.80 -21.46 -6.88
N GLY A 191 17.50 -21.94 -8.08
CA GLY A 191 16.86 -23.24 -8.30
C GLY A 191 15.37 -23.27 -7.96
N VAL A 192 14.79 -22.18 -7.43
CA VAL A 192 13.37 -22.11 -7.08
C VAL A 192 12.56 -21.82 -8.33
N LYS A 193 11.62 -22.73 -8.64
CA LYS A 193 10.71 -22.62 -9.77
C LYS A 193 9.31 -22.25 -9.25
N MET A 194 9.06 -20.98 -8.96
CA MET A 194 7.75 -20.50 -8.51
C MET A 194 7.28 -19.29 -9.32
N GLY A 195 5.98 -19.16 -9.48
CA GLY A 195 5.31 -18.43 -10.53
C GLY A 195 5.31 -16.91 -10.49
N LEU A 196 5.74 -16.24 -9.44
CA LEU A 196 5.93 -14.79 -9.41
C LEU A 196 7.43 -14.48 -9.31
N GLY A 197 7.83 -13.33 -9.81
CA GLY A 197 9.24 -12.95 -9.95
C GLY A 197 10.06 -13.03 -8.64
N PHE A 198 11.36 -12.89 -8.78
CA PHE A 198 12.27 -12.72 -7.67
C PHE A 198 12.21 -11.26 -7.23
N GLU A 199 11.73 -10.99 -6.00
CA GLU A 199 11.44 -9.63 -5.51
C GLU A 199 12.40 -9.19 -4.38
N ALA A 200 13.35 -10.03 -3.99
CA ALA A 200 14.20 -9.75 -2.85
C ALA A 200 15.22 -8.65 -3.13
N THR A 201 15.38 -7.73 -2.18
CA THR A 201 16.53 -6.83 -2.12
C THR A 201 17.62 -7.52 -1.29
N PRO A 202 18.81 -7.80 -1.88
CA PRO A 202 19.93 -8.35 -1.13
C PRO A 202 20.48 -7.35 -0.11
N LEU A 203 20.97 -7.86 1.02
CA LEU A 203 21.80 -7.08 1.94
C LEU A 203 23.28 -7.38 1.68
N MET A 204 24.11 -6.36 1.75
CA MET A 204 25.55 -6.49 1.75
C MET A 204 26.07 -6.11 3.13
N VAL A 205 26.56 -7.12 3.87
CA VAL A 205 27.12 -6.92 5.21
C VAL A 205 28.55 -7.39 5.18
N ARG A 206 29.49 -6.46 5.34
CA ARG A 206 30.92 -6.69 5.22
C ARG A 206 31.30 -7.39 3.89
N ASP A 207 31.56 -8.66 3.93
CA ASP A 207 32.02 -9.50 2.82
C ASP A 207 30.97 -10.53 2.37
N THR A 208 29.72 -10.41 2.79
CA THR A 208 28.69 -11.41 2.53
C THR A 208 27.42 -10.76 1.99
N LEU A 209 26.90 -11.33 0.90
CA LEU A 209 25.65 -10.95 0.31
C LEU A 209 24.54 -11.90 0.78
N TYR A 210 23.53 -11.36 1.45
CA TYR A 210 22.38 -12.13 1.95
C TYR A 210 21.14 -11.86 1.12
N LEU A 211 20.43 -12.89 0.76
CA LEU A 211 19.17 -12.79 0.03
C LEU A 211 18.19 -13.89 0.45
N CYS A 212 16.92 -13.68 0.18
CA CYS A 212 15.90 -14.72 0.29
C CYS A 212 15.29 -15.04 -1.08
N THR A 213 14.83 -16.27 -1.25
CA THR A 213 14.08 -16.69 -2.43
C THR A 213 12.56 -16.55 -2.21
N GLN A 214 11.77 -16.81 -3.24
CA GLN A 214 10.30 -16.84 -3.14
C GLN A 214 9.78 -17.80 -2.06
N ASN A 215 10.48 -18.93 -1.83
CA ASN A 215 10.13 -19.89 -0.77
C ASN A 215 10.81 -19.59 0.56
N ASN A 216 11.23 -18.36 0.80
CA ASN A 216 11.95 -17.92 2.00
C ASN A 216 13.24 -18.70 2.27
N ILE A 217 13.82 -19.38 1.30
CA ILE A 217 15.16 -19.96 1.46
C ILE A 217 16.16 -18.81 1.55
N ILE A 218 16.88 -18.74 2.66
CA ILE A 218 17.90 -17.73 2.90
C ILE A 218 19.22 -18.23 2.36
N VAL A 219 19.93 -17.39 1.62
CA VAL A 219 21.19 -17.70 0.98
C VAL A 219 22.23 -16.66 1.33
N ALA A 220 23.42 -17.10 1.71
CA ALA A 220 24.59 -16.25 1.83
C ALA A 220 25.57 -16.55 0.70
N LEU A 221 25.98 -15.51 -0.01
CA LEU A 221 26.89 -15.59 -1.13
C LEU A 221 28.18 -14.80 -0.87
N ASP A 222 29.23 -15.24 -1.47
CA ASP A 222 30.44 -14.47 -1.66
C ASP A 222 30.15 -13.37 -2.71
N PRO A 223 30.36 -12.08 -2.42
CA PRO A 223 29.98 -11.00 -3.31
C PRO A 223 30.86 -10.90 -4.56
N ASP A 224 32.09 -11.39 -4.50
CA ASP A 224 33.04 -11.29 -5.62
C ASP A 224 32.85 -12.42 -6.65
N THR A 225 32.46 -13.59 -6.17
CA THR A 225 32.41 -14.81 -6.99
C THR A 225 30.99 -15.35 -7.20
N GLY A 226 30.01 -14.92 -6.38
CA GLY A 226 28.67 -15.50 -6.35
C GLY A 226 28.61 -16.91 -5.77
N ALA A 227 29.72 -17.42 -5.21
CA ALA A 227 29.75 -18.74 -4.59
C ALA A 227 28.90 -18.79 -3.33
N ARG A 228 28.09 -19.83 -3.19
CA ARG A 228 27.25 -20.00 -2.00
C ARG A 228 28.10 -20.39 -0.79
N ARG A 229 28.07 -19.55 0.26
CA ARG A 229 28.68 -19.82 1.55
C ARG A 229 27.82 -20.77 2.39
N TRP A 230 26.52 -20.48 2.50
CA TRP A 230 25.55 -21.35 3.16
C TRP A 230 24.12 -21.10 2.63
N GLN A 231 23.22 -21.96 3.02
CA GLN A 231 21.79 -21.87 2.70
C GLN A 231 20.98 -22.42 3.87
N PHE A 232 19.89 -21.74 4.21
CA PHE A 232 18.90 -22.20 5.18
C PHE A 232 17.52 -22.28 4.52
N ASP A 233 16.87 -23.44 4.63
CA ASP A 233 15.53 -23.69 4.10
C ASP A 233 14.53 -23.82 5.26
N PRO A 234 13.66 -22.82 5.51
CA PRO A 234 12.68 -22.82 6.59
C PRO A 234 11.51 -23.79 6.35
N LYS A 235 11.47 -24.48 5.20
CA LYS A 235 10.38 -25.39 4.82
C LYS A 235 9.01 -24.74 4.95
N VAL A 236 8.82 -23.63 4.27
CA VAL A 236 7.55 -22.88 4.30
C VAL A 236 6.41 -23.67 3.67
N ASN A 237 5.25 -23.59 4.30
CA ASN A 237 3.98 -24.03 3.73
C ASN A 237 3.15 -22.78 3.42
N ALA A 238 3.26 -22.26 2.20
CA ALA A 238 2.66 -21.00 1.80
C ALA A 238 1.83 -21.14 0.51
N PRO A 239 0.87 -20.24 0.28
CA PRO A 239 0.14 -20.20 -0.99
C PRO A 239 1.06 -19.96 -2.18
N PRO A 240 0.72 -20.46 -3.37
CA PRO A 240 1.40 -20.09 -4.60
C PRO A 240 1.38 -18.56 -4.81
N GLY A 241 2.47 -18.03 -5.34
CA GLY A 241 2.54 -16.60 -5.68
C GLY A 241 2.98 -15.68 -4.54
N THR A 242 3.31 -16.22 -3.36
CA THR A 242 3.96 -15.43 -2.30
C THR A 242 5.45 -15.26 -2.57
N ALA A 243 6.04 -14.16 -2.09
CA ALA A 243 7.45 -13.86 -2.26
C ALA A 243 8.08 -13.31 -0.99
N CYS A 244 9.36 -13.61 -0.77
CA CYS A 244 10.18 -12.91 0.21
C CYS A 244 10.82 -11.69 -0.44
N ARG A 245 10.71 -10.51 0.19
CA ARG A 245 11.29 -9.26 -0.34
C ARG A 245 12.62 -8.88 0.29
N GLY A 246 13.03 -9.54 1.35
CA GLY A 246 14.32 -9.30 1.98
C GLY A 246 14.43 -9.86 3.39
N VAL A 247 15.59 -9.65 3.96
CA VAL A 247 15.96 -10.06 5.31
C VAL A 247 16.48 -8.86 6.09
N ALA A 248 16.64 -8.98 7.39
CA ALA A 248 17.27 -7.98 8.25
C ALA A 248 18.54 -8.57 8.90
N HIS A 249 19.54 -7.73 9.07
CA HIS A 249 20.76 -8.06 9.80
C HIS A 249 20.73 -7.43 11.18
N PHE A 250 21.14 -8.18 12.20
CA PHE A 250 21.28 -7.70 13.55
C PHE A 250 22.57 -8.23 14.18
N LYS A 251 23.25 -7.35 14.87
CA LYS A 251 24.44 -7.67 15.66
C LYS A 251 24.18 -7.33 17.11
N LEU A 252 24.45 -8.27 18.02
CA LEU A 252 24.36 -8.05 19.45
C LEU A 252 25.41 -7.03 19.88
N ASP A 253 25.03 -6.15 20.81
CA ASP A 253 25.98 -5.25 21.45
C ASP A 253 26.99 -6.02 22.32
N GLY A 254 28.18 -5.46 22.44
CA GLY A 254 29.26 -6.04 23.28
C GLY A 254 30.16 -7.04 22.55
N ASN A 255 30.77 -7.95 23.28
CA ASN A 255 31.70 -8.95 22.72
C ASN A 255 30.95 -10.03 21.95
N THR A 256 31.10 -10.01 20.65
CA THR A 256 30.24 -10.68 19.71
C THR A 256 30.95 -11.81 18.95
N GLU A 257 31.78 -12.55 19.64
CA GLU A 257 32.36 -13.78 19.12
C GLU A 257 31.60 -14.98 19.67
N GLY A 258 30.72 -15.56 18.89
CA GLY A 258 29.96 -16.75 19.27
C GLY A 258 28.82 -17.05 18.31
N PRO A 259 28.20 -18.23 18.42
CA PRO A 259 27.02 -18.55 17.63
C PRO A 259 25.90 -17.53 17.85
N CYS A 260 25.31 -17.06 16.75
CA CYS A 260 24.21 -16.08 16.76
C CYS A 260 24.54 -14.69 17.36
N ALA A 261 25.81 -14.36 17.60
CA ALA A 261 26.21 -12.99 17.95
C ALA A 261 25.85 -11.99 16.85
N GLU A 262 25.92 -12.44 15.61
CA GLU A 262 25.33 -11.78 14.45
C GLU A 262 24.34 -12.71 13.77
N ARG A 263 23.19 -12.15 13.39
CA ARG A 263 22.10 -12.95 12.86
C ARG A 263 21.40 -12.31 11.70
N ILE A 264 20.84 -13.14 10.85
CA ILE A 264 19.88 -12.75 9.83
C ILE A 264 18.49 -13.10 10.35
N ILE A 265 17.65 -12.06 10.49
CA ILE A 265 16.26 -12.19 10.93
C ILE A 265 15.38 -12.02 9.69
N PHE A 266 14.41 -12.88 9.53
CA PHE A 266 13.51 -12.88 8.39
C PHE A 266 12.14 -13.38 8.79
N ALA A 267 11.12 -12.90 8.09
CA ALA A 267 9.77 -13.40 8.20
C ALA A 267 9.43 -14.30 7.01
N THR A 268 8.51 -15.23 7.22
CA THR A 268 8.15 -16.23 6.22
C THR A 268 6.72 -16.05 5.73
N THR A 269 6.47 -16.55 4.54
CA THR A 269 5.16 -16.51 3.88
C THR A 269 4.15 -17.51 4.45
N ASP A 270 4.50 -18.24 5.51
CA ASP A 270 3.60 -19.02 6.37
C ASP A 270 3.44 -18.40 7.78
N ALA A 271 3.79 -17.10 7.90
CA ALA A 271 3.60 -16.27 9.09
C ALA A 271 4.44 -16.70 10.30
N ARG A 272 5.71 -17.07 10.08
CA ARG A 272 6.72 -17.21 11.13
C ARG A 272 7.76 -16.10 11.01
N MET A 273 8.43 -15.75 12.10
CA MET A 273 9.67 -14.98 12.10
C MET A 273 10.77 -15.84 12.69
N MET A 274 11.94 -15.85 12.04
CA MET A 274 13.06 -16.74 12.38
C MET A 274 14.37 -15.97 12.39
N ALA A 275 15.33 -16.48 13.14
CA ALA A 275 16.69 -15.96 13.17
C ALA A 275 17.71 -17.07 12.92
N VAL A 276 18.70 -16.81 12.04
CA VAL A 276 19.81 -17.70 11.77
C VAL A 276 21.14 -16.98 11.98
N ASP A 277 22.16 -17.70 12.38
CA ASP A 277 23.53 -17.19 12.50
C ASP A 277 24.03 -16.71 11.13
N SER A 278 24.53 -15.47 11.06
CA SER A 278 24.93 -14.85 9.80
C SER A 278 26.10 -15.54 9.12
N ARG A 279 26.97 -16.20 9.86
CA ARG A 279 28.17 -16.86 9.33
C ARG A 279 27.90 -18.29 8.88
N THR A 280 27.03 -19.01 9.57
CA THR A 280 26.81 -20.44 9.38
C THR A 280 25.47 -20.83 8.81
N GLY A 281 24.46 -19.94 8.89
CA GLY A 281 23.08 -20.23 8.53
C GLY A 281 22.37 -21.17 9.50
N GLN A 282 22.96 -21.48 10.66
CA GLN A 282 22.32 -22.32 11.67
C GLN A 282 21.26 -21.53 12.43
N ILE A 283 20.18 -22.21 12.82
CA ILE A 283 19.08 -21.58 13.56
C ILE A 283 19.54 -21.05 14.92
N CYS A 284 19.16 -19.84 15.27
CA CYS A 284 19.45 -19.23 16.56
C CYS A 284 18.41 -19.67 17.60
N THR A 285 18.63 -20.78 18.27
CA THR A 285 17.68 -21.43 19.18
C THR A 285 17.25 -20.56 20.38
N GLY A 286 18.05 -19.55 20.73
CA GLY A 286 17.70 -18.56 21.77
C GLY A 286 16.75 -17.45 21.31
N PHE A 287 16.32 -17.46 20.04
CA PHE A 287 15.36 -16.49 19.50
C PHE A 287 13.96 -17.12 19.45
N GLY A 288 12.99 -16.53 20.16
CA GLY A 288 11.63 -17.04 20.26
C GLY A 288 11.58 -18.50 20.78
N ASN A 289 10.67 -19.30 20.22
CA ASN A 289 10.62 -20.71 20.53
C ASN A 289 11.54 -21.49 19.59
N ARG A 290 12.75 -21.85 20.08
CA ARG A 290 13.77 -22.59 19.31
C ARG A 290 14.11 -21.97 17.95
N GLY A 291 14.27 -20.66 17.91
CA GLY A 291 14.63 -19.90 16.70
C GLY A 291 13.44 -19.41 15.90
N THR A 292 12.21 -19.54 16.40
CA THR A 292 10.99 -19.23 15.65
C THR A 292 9.95 -18.50 16.51
N ILE A 293 9.29 -17.51 15.94
CA ILE A 293 8.12 -16.83 16.49
C ILE A 293 6.94 -17.11 15.57
N ASP A 294 5.80 -17.52 16.12
CA ASP A 294 4.54 -17.63 15.38
C ASP A 294 3.86 -16.26 15.31
N LEU A 295 3.81 -15.69 14.11
CA LEU A 295 3.21 -14.40 13.87
C LEU A 295 1.67 -14.44 13.75
N LYS A 296 1.04 -15.61 13.87
CA LYS A 296 -0.43 -15.74 13.97
C LYS A 296 -0.92 -15.66 15.40
N ARG A 297 -0.02 -15.67 16.38
CA ARG A 297 -0.38 -15.53 17.78
C ARG A 297 -1.17 -14.25 18.02
N GLY A 298 -2.30 -14.35 18.72
CA GLY A 298 -3.19 -13.22 18.99
C GLY A 298 -4.13 -12.82 17.85
N MET A 299 -4.17 -13.59 16.75
CA MET A 299 -5.03 -13.29 15.60
C MET A 299 -6.26 -14.20 15.48
N GLY A 300 -6.47 -15.09 16.47
CA GLY A 300 -7.55 -16.09 16.40
C GLY A 300 -7.27 -17.15 15.33
N SER A 301 -8.34 -17.63 14.68
CA SER A 301 -8.22 -18.63 13.62
C SER A 301 -7.86 -17.96 12.29
N VAL A 302 -6.64 -18.14 11.85
CA VAL A 302 -6.16 -17.61 10.56
C VAL A 302 -6.26 -18.70 9.49
N ARG A 303 -7.10 -18.47 8.49
CA ARG A 303 -7.24 -19.33 7.31
C ARG A 303 -5.92 -19.40 6.54
N PHE A 304 -5.60 -20.55 5.94
CA PHE A 304 -4.40 -20.73 5.11
C PHE A 304 -4.32 -19.66 4.02
N GLY A 305 -3.20 -18.94 3.97
CA GLY A 305 -2.96 -17.88 2.99
C GLY A 305 -3.60 -16.52 3.29
N TYR A 306 -4.38 -16.38 4.38
CA TYR A 306 -5.04 -15.11 4.72
C TYR A 306 -4.15 -14.14 5.49
N TYR A 307 -3.04 -14.60 6.05
CA TYR A 307 -2.03 -13.77 6.68
C TYR A 307 -0.63 -14.34 6.45
N TYR A 308 0.31 -13.50 6.01
CA TYR A 308 1.73 -13.83 5.88
C TYR A 308 2.58 -12.56 5.84
N VAL A 309 3.88 -12.71 6.00
CA VAL A 309 4.83 -11.59 5.91
C VAL A 309 5.74 -11.78 4.71
N SER A 310 5.67 -10.86 3.75
CA SER A 310 6.56 -10.81 2.58
C SER A 310 7.63 -9.74 2.68
N SER A 311 7.38 -8.68 3.46
CA SER A 311 8.31 -7.57 3.63
C SER A 311 9.53 -7.95 4.45
N ALA A 312 10.67 -7.34 4.14
CA ALA A 312 11.84 -7.43 4.99
C ALA A 312 11.52 -6.85 6.38
N PRO A 313 11.84 -7.53 7.49
CA PRO A 313 11.73 -6.94 8.81
C PRO A 313 12.59 -5.69 8.93
N THR A 314 12.12 -4.69 9.67
CA THR A 314 12.91 -3.49 9.96
C THR A 314 13.38 -3.54 11.41
N ILE A 315 14.65 -3.27 11.67
CA ILE A 315 15.20 -3.26 13.03
C ILE A 315 15.58 -1.84 13.42
N VAL A 316 15.00 -1.35 14.51
CA VAL A 316 15.27 -0.01 15.07
C VAL A 316 15.48 -0.16 16.57
N ASN A 317 16.61 0.34 17.08
CA ASN A 317 16.96 0.31 18.51
C ASN A 317 16.78 -1.09 19.14
N GLY A 318 17.21 -2.14 18.44
CA GLY A 318 17.10 -3.51 18.94
C GLY A 318 15.69 -4.13 18.84
N VAL A 319 14.73 -3.44 18.27
CA VAL A 319 13.36 -3.95 18.06
C VAL A 319 13.15 -4.32 16.60
N VAL A 320 12.75 -5.56 16.36
CA VAL A 320 12.35 -6.07 15.03
C VAL A 320 10.88 -5.73 14.81
N ILE A 321 10.60 -4.91 13.81
CA ILE A 321 9.25 -4.45 13.46
C ILE A 321 8.76 -5.24 12.25
N VAL A 322 7.56 -5.83 12.37
CA VAL A 322 6.90 -6.59 11.30
C VAL A 322 5.43 -6.22 11.19
N GLY A 323 4.95 -6.09 9.97
CA GLY A 323 3.55 -6.06 9.60
C GLY A 323 3.27 -7.15 8.56
N GLY A 324 2.07 -7.71 8.58
CA GLY A 324 1.70 -8.77 7.64
C GLY A 324 0.87 -8.27 6.47
N TRP A 325 0.92 -9.02 5.39
CA TRP A 325 -0.08 -8.94 4.34
C TRP A 325 -1.33 -9.69 4.79
N VAL A 326 -2.48 -9.10 4.60
CA VAL A 326 -3.79 -9.66 4.91
C VAL A 326 -4.55 -9.84 3.60
N MET A 327 -5.24 -10.97 3.44
CA MET A 327 -6.21 -11.16 2.36
C MET A 327 -7.45 -10.35 2.72
N ASP A 328 -7.52 -9.12 2.26
CA ASP A 328 -8.60 -8.17 2.54
C ASP A 328 -9.71 -8.23 1.47
N ASN A 329 -10.87 -7.66 1.79
CA ASN A 329 -12.04 -7.55 0.90
C ASN A 329 -12.65 -8.91 0.45
N GLN A 330 -12.43 -9.98 1.22
CA GLN A 330 -12.97 -11.30 0.91
C GLN A 330 -14.18 -11.65 1.78
N GLU A 331 -14.09 -11.36 3.07
CA GLU A 331 -15.12 -11.72 4.05
C GLU A 331 -15.05 -10.83 5.30
N VAL A 332 -16.09 -10.89 6.14
CA VAL A 332 -16.06 -10.25 7.45
C VAL A 332 -15.27 -11.13 8.44
N GLY A 333 -14.43 -10.53 9.28
CA GLY A 333 -13.59 -11.24 10.23
C GLY A 333 -12.27 -11.73 9.65
N GLU A 334 -11.74 -11.01 8.68
CA GLU A 334 -10.40 -11.21 8.15
C GLU A 334 -9.33 -11.00 9.24
N PRO A 335 -8.12 -11.59 9.07
CA PRO A 335 -7.05 -11.42 10.05
C PRO A 335 -6.65 -9.97 10.24
N SER A 336 -6.23 -9.60 11.45
CA SER A 336 -5.74 -8.26 11.76
C SER A 336 -4.51 -7.87 10.94
N GLY A 337 -4.46 -6.61 10.52
CA GLY A 337 -3.28 -5.95 9.96
C GLY A 337 -2.32 -5.41 11.02
N VAL A 338 -2.34 -5.91 12.24
CA VAL A 338 -1.53 -5.45 13.37
C VAL A 338 -0.03 -5.38 13.04
N ILE A 339 0.61 -4.26 13.42
CA ILE A 339 2.07 -4.11 13.37
C ILE A 339 2.63 -4.43 14.74
N ARG A 340 3.70 -5.24 14.80
CA ARG A 340 4.28 -5.71 16.07
C ARG A 340 5.78 -5.52 16.11
N GLY A 341 6.27 -5.20 17.31
CA GLY A 341 7.67 -5.15 17.65
C GLY A 341 8.09 -6.33 18.52
N PHE A 342 9.26 -6.87 18.24
CA PHE A 342 9.87 -7.96 19.00
C PHE A 342 11.32 -7.62 19.30
N ASP A 343 11.83 -8.04 20.45
CA ASP A 343 13.24 -7.88 20.78
C ASP A 343 14.12 -8.65 19.80
N ALA A 344 15.15 -8.00 19.26
CA ALA A 344 16.03 -8.61 18.25
C ALA A 344 17.02 -9.64 18.86
N VAL A 345 17.19 -9.62 20.19
CA VAL A 345 18.09 -10.53 20.90
C VAL A 345 17.41 -11.87 21.15
N ASP A 346 16.23 -11.86 21.78
CA ASP A 346 15.57 -13.09 22.20
C ASP A 346 14.20 -13.34 21.55
N GLY A 347 13.69 -12.40 20.76
CA GLY A 347 12.40 -12.51 20.07
C GLY A 347 11.20 -12.34 20.98
N SER A 348 11.37 -11.83 22.21
CA SER A 348 10.26 -11.53 23.10
C SER A 348 9.39 -10.39 22.52
N PHE A 349 8.08 -10.47 22.78
CA PHE A 349 7.14 -9.44 22.35
C PHE A 349 7.44 -8.12 23.07
N THR A 350 7.49 -7.01 22.32
CA THR A 350 7.77 -5.68 22.86
C THR A 350 6.54 -4.78 22.84
N TRP A 351 5.88 -4.68 21.68
CA TRP A 351 4.68 -3.86 21.51
C TRP A 351 3.87 -4.27 20.29
N ALA A 352 2.61 -3.86 20.27
CA ALA A 352 1.73 -3.93 19.10
C ALA A 352 1.12 -2.56 18.81
N TRP A 353 0.82 -2.32 17.54
CA TRP A 353 -0.05 -1.24 17.10
C TRP A 353 -1.20 -1.86 16.32
N ASP A 354 -2.40 -1.78 16.91
CA ASP A 354 -3.63 -2.32 16.40
C ASP A 354 -4.55 -1.15 15.99
N LEU A 355 -5.07 -1.16 14.79
CA LEU A 355 -5.81 -0.04 14.21
C LEU A 355 -7.05 0.33 15.05
N ASP A 356 -7.81 -0.65 15.52
CA ASP A 356 -9.03 -0.39 16.31
C ASP A 356 -8.73 -0.06 17.78
N LYS A 357 -7.51 -0.34 18.24
CA LYS A 357 -7.07 -0.07 19.62
C LYS A 357 -5.72 0.65 19.66
N PRO A 358 -5.58 1.81 18.98
CA PRO A 358 -4.27 2.45 18.78
C PRO A 358 -3.58 2.90 20.07
N GLY A 359 -4.32 3.04 21.17
CA GLY A 359 -3.77 3.37 22.49
C GLY A 359 -3.37 2.15 23.34
N TYR A 360 -3.59 0.93 22.86
CA TYR A 360 -3.19 -0.29 23.56
C TYR A 360 -2.06 -0.98 22.80
N HIS A 361 -0.93 -1.16 23.47
CA HIS A 361 0.29 -1.68 22.84
C HIS A 361 0.69 -3.09 23.31
N GLY A 362 -0.17 -3.76 24.05
CA GLY A 362 0.06 -5.12 24.54
C GLY A 362 -0.41 -6.22 23.58
N GLU A 363 -0.21 -7.47 23.99
CA GLU A 363 -0.87 -8.62 23.37
C GLU A 363 -2.36 -8.67 23.77
N PRO A 364 -3.26 -9.22 22.92
CA PRO A 364 -4.65 -9.42 23.31
C PRO A 364 -4.75 -10.27 24.57
N ALA A 365 -5.76 -10.00 25.41
CA ALA A 365 -6.07 -10.83 26.56
C ALA A 365 -6.47 -12.25 26.10
N GLU A 366 -6.42 -13.20 27.04
CA GLU A 366 -6.83 -14.59 26.75
C GLU A 366 -8.26 -14.63 26.17
N GLY A 367 -8.44 -15.33 25.07
CA GLY A 367 -9.71 -15.41 24.34
C GLY A 367 -10.06 -14.18 23.48
N GLN A 368 -9.20 -13.15 23.44
CA GLN A 368 -9.34 -12.00 22.56
C GLN A 368 -8.34 -12.07 21.41
N THR A 369 -8.59 -11.25 20.37
CA THR A 369 -7.72 -11.11 19.20
C THR A 369 -7.38 -9.64 18.94
N TYR A 370 -6.33 -9.41 18.18
CA TYR A 370 -6.18 -8.15 17.46
C TYR A 370 -7.37 -7.93 16.53
N SER A 371 -7.65 -6.68 16.20
CA SER A 371 -8.80 -6.27 15.36
C SER A 371 -8.52 -6.43 13.86
#